data_72f1dc20cb61bc23e781d7555652ad8c
#
_entry.id   72f1dc20cb61bc23e781d7555652ad8c
#
_cell.length_a   1.000
_cell.length_b   1.000
_cell.length_c   1.000
_cell.angle_alpha   90.00
_cell.angle_beta   90.00
_cell.angle_gamma   90.00
#
_symmetry.space_group_name_H-M   'P 1'
#
loop_
_entity.id
_entity.type
_entity.pdbx_description
1 polymer ?
#
loop_
_entity_poly.entity_id
_entity_poly.type
_entity_poly.pdbx_seq_one_letter_code
_entity_poly.pdbx_strand_id
1 'polypeptide(L)'
;MTGAAAWHGLPRFRPTTHLHYGALLASLATLWRRHGALRRATLSQGLLAIGFSAFWSTLAVMLHGAPFHLGSGAAGAFGLAGAAGALAAPLAGRLADRKGPELVTRFGALLAVVSFAAMALAPMLDVHGQLVLLVASAIGFDLGFQGMLISHQTIVYGIEPGARSRLNAVLFTGMFIGMAAGSALGALVFAQWGWMAVVVLATGSAVSALMVRMMRGR
;
A
#
# COMPACT_ATOMS: atom_id res chain seq x y z
N MET A 1 -29.17 7.58 -10.59
CA MET A 1 -30.10 8.32 -9.70
C MET A 1 -29.48 8.68 -8.33
N THR A 2 -28.39 8.08 -7.89
CA THR A 2 -27.72 8.37 -6.59
C THR A 2 -27.00 9.74 -6.52
N GLY A 3 -26.52 10.29 -7.63
CA GLY A 3 -25.80 11.58 -7.65
C GLY A 3 -26.69 12.81 -7.37
N ALA A 4 -27.95 12.78 -7.82
CA ALA A 4 -28.88 13.89 -7.62
C ALA A 4 -29.36 13.97 -6.15
N ALA A 5 -29.54 12.83 -5.49
CA ALA A 5 -29.88 12.77 -4.06
C ALA A 5 -28.72 13.28 -3.18
N ALA A 6 -27.47 12.95 -3.55
CA ALA A 6 -26.29 13.45 -2.86
C ALA A 6 -26.13 14.97 -3.01
N TRP A 7 -26.44 15.53 -4.19
CA TRP A 7 -26.35 16.98 -4.43
C TRP A 7 -27.27 17.80 -3.54
N HIS A 8 -28.46 17.29 -3.20
CA HIS A 8 -29.45 18.00 -2.38
C HIS A 8 -29.31 17.72 -0.88
N GLY A 9 -28.63 16.63 -0.49
CA GLY A 9 -28.48 16.22 0.91
C GLY A 9 -27.16 16.60 1.58
N LEU A 10 -26.15 17.03 0.81
CA LEU A 10 -24.87 17.40 1.39
C LEU A 10 -24.87 18.84 1.92
N PRO A 11 -24.47 19.07 3.17
CA PRO A 11 -24.30 20.43 3.70
C PRO A 11 -23.24 21.17 2.86
N ARG A 12 -23.53 22.43 2.52
CA ARG A 12 -22.59 23.29 1.78
C ARG A 12 -21.38 23.58 2.66
N PHE A 13 -20.31 22.82 2.47
CA PHE A 13 -19.02 23.10 3.09
C PHE A 13 -18.44 24.39 2.52
N ARG A 14 -18.32 25.42 3.34
CA ARG A 14 -17.53 26.60 2.99
C ARG A 14 -16.06 26.29 3.34
N PRO A 15 -15.11 26.43 2.38
CA PRO A 15 -13.71 26.26 2.69
C PRO A 15 -13.29 27.24 3.78
N THR A 16 -12.72 26.75 4.87
CA THR A 16 -12.23 27.58 5.98
C THR A 16 -10.84 28.17 5.73
N THR A 17 -10.20 27.79 4.62
CA THR A 17 -8.85 28.24 4.25
C THR A 17 -8.85 28.90 2.88
N HIS A 18 -8.51 30.20 2.84
CA HIS A 18 -8.30 30.98 1.61
C HIS A 18 -6.83 31.05 1.22
N LEU A 19 -6.09 29.93 1.31
CA LEU A 19 -4.70 29.89 0.89
C LEU A 19 -4.60 29.85 -0.64
N HIS A 20 -3.77 30.74 -1.22
CA HIS A 20 -3.36 30.62 -2.62
C HIS A 20 -2.68 29.28 -2.86
N TYR A 21 -2.83 28.72 -4.06
CA TYR A 21 -2.31 27.39 -4.42
C TYR A 21 -0.81 27.22 -4.10
N GLY A 22 0.03 28.25 -4.39
CA GLY A 22 1.44 28.23 -4.05
C GLY A 22 1.70 28.15 -2.54
N ALA A 23 0.91 28.86 -1.73
CA ALA A 23 1.00 28.81 -0.27
C ALA A 23 0.57 27.44 0.28
N LEU A 24 -0.40 26.80 -0.38
CA LEU A 24 -0.82 25.44 -0.03
C LEU A 24 0.34 24.45 -0.25
N LEU A 25 0.97 24.48 -1.43
CA LEU A 25 2.13 23.62 -1.74
C LEU A 25 3.31 23.88 -0.80
N ALA A 26 3.62 25.14 -0.52
CA ALA A 26 4.66 25.50 0.44
C ALA A 26 4.35 24.96 1.85
N SER A 27 3.09 24.95 2.24
CA SER A 27 2.66 24.38 3.53
C SER A 27 2.89 22.86 3.62
N LEU A 28 2.71 22.11 2.52
CA LEU A 28 3.03 20.67 2.48
C LEU A 28 4.53 20.41 2.68
N ALA A 29 5.38 21.21 2.00
CA ALA A 29 6.83 21.12 2.18
C ALA A 29 7.26 21.46 3.62
N THR A 30 6.61 22.45 4.24
CA THR A 30 6.85 22.82 5.63
C THR A 30 6.46 21.67 6.59
N LEU A 31 5.28 21.07 6.42
CA LEU A 31 4.84 19.93 7.20
C LEU A 31 5.80 18.75 7.06
N TRP A 32 6.25 18.45 5.84
CA TRP A 32 7.23 17.41 5.58
C TRP A 32 8.54 17.64 6.35
N ARG A 33 9.09 18.87 6.30
CA ARG A 33 10.33 19.21 7.00
C ARG A 33 10.19 19.16 8.51
N ARG A 34 9.05 19.62 9.02
CA ARG A 34 8.81 19.78 10.46
C ARG A 34 8.54 18.47 11.19
N HIS A 35 7.85 17.51 10.53
CA HIS A 35 7.35 16.32 11.21
C HIS A 35 8.06 15.03 10.76
N GLY A 36 8.97 14.53 11.59
CA GLY A 36 9.68 13.25 11.36
C GLY A 36 8.74 12.05 11.28
N ALA A 37 7.65 12.05 12.07
CA ALA A 37 6.64 11.01 12.04
C ALA A 37 5.92 10.93 10.68
N LEU A 38 5.60 12.09 10.06
CA LEU A 38 5.03 12.18 8.72
C LEU A 38 5.99 11.59 7.69
N ARG A 39 7.27 12.00 7.71
CA ARG A 39 8.27 11.47 6.78
C ARG A 39 8.40 9.95 6.86
N ARG A 40 8.49 9.40 8.07
CA ARG A 40 8.59 7.94 8.28
C ARG A 40 7.34 7.21 7.80
N ALA A 41 6.15 7.73 8.09
CA ALA A 41 4.90 7.15 7.63
C ALA A 41 4.81 7.14 6.10
N THR A 42 5.09 8.29 5.47
CA THR A 42 5.05 8.46 4.02
C THR A 42 6.09 7.62 3.29
N LEU A 43 7.34 7.61 3.76
CA LEU A 43 8.40 6.80 3.15
C LEU A 43 8.13 5.32 3.28
N SER A 44 7.72 4.86 4.45
CA SER A 44 7.43 3.44 4.66
C SER A 44 6.22 2.98 3.85
N GLN A 45 5.15 3.78 3.76
CA GLN A 45 3.99 3.46 2.93
C GLN A 45 4.34 3.49 1.44
N GLY A 46 5.13 4.47 0.99
CA GLY A 46 5.59 4.58 -0.39
C GLY A 46 6.49 3.41 -0.81
N LEU A 47 7.42 2.99 0.05
CA LEU A 47 8.26 1.83 -0.19
C LEU A 47 7.42 0.54 -0.31
N LEU A 48 6.47 0.31 0.60
CA LEU A 48 5.59 -0.86 0.49
C LEU A 48 4.72 -0.80 -0.77
N ALA A 49 4.29 0.39 -1.17
CA ALA A 49 3.50 0.60 -2.39
C ALA A 49 4.25 0.24 -3.68
N ILE A 50 5.60 0.29 -3.68
CA ILE A 50 6.41 -0.20 -4.81
C ILE A 50 6.15 -1.70 -5.02
N GLY A 51 6.33 -2.52 -3.99
CA GLY A 51 6.10 -3.96 -4.09
C GLY A 51 4.66 -4.32 -4.43
N PHE A 52 3.71 -3.66 -3.78
CA PHE A 52 2.29 -3.81 -4.03
C PHE A 52 1.95 -3.57 -5.51
N SER A 53 2.38 -2.44 -6.06
CA SER A 53 2.06 -2.07 -7.45
C SER A 53 2.84 -2.91 -8.47
N ALA A 54 4.09 -3.29 -8.18
CA ALA A 54 4.87 -4.20 -9.02
C ALA A 54 4.17 -5.55 -9.18
N PHE A 55 3.65 -6.11 -8.09
CA PHE A 55 2.90 -7.37 -8.11
C PHE A 55 1.62 -7.24 -8.96
N TRP A 56 0.74 -6.30 -8.62
CA TRP A 56 -0.57 -6.18 -9.28
C TRP A 56 -0.46 -5.83 -10.76
N SER A 57 0.52 -4.99 -11.16
CA SER A 57 0.71 -4.61 -12.56
C SER A 57 1.25 -5.74 -13.45
N THR A 58 1.96 -6.72 -12.89
CA THR A 58 2.58 -7.81 -13.65
C THR A 58 1.84 -9.15 -13.53
N LEU A 59 0.98 -9.31 -12.52
CA LEU A 59 0.29 -10.55 -12.21
C LEU A 59 -0.48 -11.11 -13.42
N ALA A 60 -1.26 -10.27 -14.12
CA ALA A 60 -2.09 -10.73 -15.24
C ALA A 60 -1.24 -11.29 -16.38
N VAL A 61 -0.11 -10.65 -16.68
CA VAL A 61 0.83 -11.10 -17.72
C VAL A 61 1.49 -12.42 -17.31
N MET A 62 1.88 -12.55 -16.04
CA MET A 62 2.46 -13.78 -15.49
C MET A 62 1.47 -14.95 -15.54
N LEU A 63 0.21 -14.74 -15.15
CA LEU A 63 -0.83 -15.78 -15.20
C LEU A 63 -1.19 -16.19 -16.62
N HIS A 64 -1.03 -15.30 -17.61
CA HIS A 64 -1.29 -15.62 -19.01
C HIS A 64 -0.17 -16.49 -19.62
N GLY A 65 1.03 -16.37 -19.12
CA GLY A 65 2.19 -17.16 -19.54
C GLY A 65 2.22 -18.58 -19.01
N ALA A 66 3.23 -19.36 -19.46
CA ALA A 66 3.49 -20.68 -18.90
C ALA A 66 3.92 -20.58 -17.42
N PRO A 67 3.58 -21.54 -16.58
CA PRO A 67 2.85 -22.77 -16.83
C PRO A 67 1.33 -22.64 -16.69
N PHE A 68 0.79 -21.44 -16.38
CA PHE A 68 -0.60 -21.26 -15.97
C PHE A 68 -1.58 -21.21 -17.15
N HIS A 69 -1.25 -20.48 -18.21
CA HIS A 69 -2.09 -20.25 -19.40
C HIS A 69 -3.53 -19.80 -19.04
N LEU A 70 -3.66 -18.95 -18.00
CA LEU A 70 -4.95 -18.49 -17.48
C LEU A 70 -5.39 -17.20 -18.18
N GLY A 71 -6.68 -17.07 -18.43
CA GLY A 71 -7.26 -15.87 -19.00
C GLY A 71 -7.47 -14.73 -17.99
N SER A 72 -7.98 -13.58 -18.51
CA SER A 72 -8.26 -12.38 -17.69
C SER A 72 -9.22 -12.60 -16.52
N GLY A 73 -10.09 -13.61 -16.60
CA GLY A 73 -10.98 -13.99 -15.50
C GLY A 73 -10.23 -14.45 -14.25
N ALA A 74 -9.08 -15.11 -14.40
CA ALA A 74 -8.24 -15.50 -13.28
C ALA A 74 -7.63 -14.29 -12.59
N ALA A 75 -7.11 -13.31 -13.35
CA ALA A 75 -6.62 -12.06 -12.79
C ALA A 75 -7.73 -11.30 -12.02
N GLY A 76 -8.97 -11.34 -12.52
CA GLY A 76 -10.15 -10.80 -11.82
C GLY A 76 -10.44 -11.52 -10.51
N ALA A 77 -10.31 -12.86 -10.46
CA ALA A 77 -10.48 -13.64 -9.23
C ALA A 77 -9.41 -13.30 -8.18
N PHE A 78 -8.16 -13.06 -8.59
CA PHE A 78 -7.12 -12.54 -7.70
C PHE A 78 -7.49 -11.15 -7.15
N GLY A 79 -8.12 -10.28 -7.96
CA GLY A 79 -8.62 -8.99 -7.50
C GLY A 79 -9.68 -9.13 -6.39
N LEU A 80 -10.54 -10.15 -6.46
CA LEU A 80 -11.49 -10.47 -5.37
C LEU A 80 -10.78 -10.95 -4.10
N ALA A 81 -9.69 -11.73 -4.24
CA ALA A 81 -8.88 -12.13 -3.10
C ALA A 81 -8.23 -10.91 -2.42
N GLY A 82 -7.73 -9.94 -3.20
CA GLY A 82 -7.24 -8.66 -2.68
C GLY A 82 -8.34 -7.84 -2.00
N ALA A 83 -9.57 -7.83 -2.53
CA ALA A 83 -10.71 -7.18 -1.89
C ALA A 83 -11.04 -7.78 -0.51
N ALA A 84 -10.78 -9.08 -0.29
CA ALA A 84 -10.87 -9.69 1.03
C ALA A 84 -9.90 -9.04 2.03
N GLY A 85 -8.73 -8.57 1.56
CA GLY A 85 -7.80 -7.76 2.35
C GLY A 85 -8.42 -6.45 2.84
N ALA A 86 -9.24 -5.79 2.01
CA ALA A 86 -9.94 -4.57 2.41
C ALA A 86 -10.95 -4.80 3.54
N LEU A 87 -11.54 -5.99 3.63
CA LEU A 87 -12.45 -6.36 4.74
C LEU A 87 -11.74 -6.45 6.09
N ALA A 88 -10.42 -6.57 6.11
CA ALA A 88 -9.64 -6.52 7.35
C ALA A 88 -9.36 -5.10 7.84
N ALA A 89 -9.69 -4.06 7.07
CA ALA A 89 -9.50 -2.67 7.48
C ALA A 89 -10.13 -2.36 8.85
N PRO A 90 -11.37 -2.76 9.17
CA PRO A 90 -11.94 -2.57 10.50
C PRO A 90 -11.19 -3.33 11.61
N LEU A 91 -10.66 -4.50 11.31
CA LEU A 91 -9.86 -5.29 12.26
C LEU A 91 -8.52 -4.62 12.56
N ALA A 92 -7.85 -4.14 11.52
CA ALA A 92 -6.61 -3.38 11.66
C ALA A 92 -6.82 -2.09 12.47
N GLY A 93 -7.93 -1.37 12.22
CA GLY A 93 -8.31 -0.19 12.99
C GLY A 93 -8.50 -0.52 14.48
N ARG A 94 -9.31 -1.54 14.81
CA ARG A 94 -9.51 -1.98 16.20
C ARG A 94 -8.22 -2.42 16.88
N LEU A 95 -7.33 -3.07 16.14
CA LEU A 95 -6.02 -3.47 16.66
C LEU A 95 -5.11 -2.26 16.92
N ALA A 96 -5.13 -1.28 16.01
CA ALA A 96 -4.40 -0.02 16.18
C ALA A 96 -4.90 0.78 17.40
N ASP A 97 -6.22 0.80 17.63
CA ASP A 97 -6.83 1.46 18.79
C ASP A 97 -6.43 0.77 20.11
N ARG A 98 -6.32 -0.57 20.12
CA ARG A 98 -6.02 -1.34 21.33
C ARG A 98 -4.53 -1.49 21.62
N LYS A 99 -3.71 -1.68 20.60
CA LYS A 99 -2.27 -2.01 20.73
C LYS A 99 -1.34 -0.89 20.27
N GLY A 100 -1.91 0.20 19.77
CA GLY A 100 -1.19 1.32 19.20
C GLY A 100 -0.87 1.16 17.71
N PRO A 101 -0.96 2.26 16.93
CA PRO A 101 -0.78 2.21 15.48
C PRO A 101 0.66 1.86 15.05
N GLU A 102 1.67 2.17 15.88
CA GLU A 102 3.07 1.82 15.61
C GLU A 102 3.29 0.31 15.53
N LEU A 103 2.65 -0.45 16.41
CA LEU A 103 2.74 -1.91 16.40
C LEU A 103 2.10 -2.48 15.14
N VAL A 104 0.92 -1.98 14.76
CA VAL A 104 0.19 -2.45 13.59
C VAL A 104 0.96 -2.14 12.30
N THR A 105 1.64 -0.98 12.19
CA THR A 105 2.49 -0.69 11.04
C THR A 105 3.65 -1.67 10.90
N ARG A 106 4.27 -2.08 12.01
CA ARG A 106 5.37 -3.06 11.99
C ARG A 106 4.88 -4.46 11.61
N PHE A 107 3.76 -4.89 12.19
CA PHE A 107 3.16 -6.18 11.82
C PHE A 107 2.68 -6.20 10.38
N GLY A 108 2.07 -5.14 9.88
CA GLY A 108 1.64 -5.04 8.49
C GLY A 108 2.83 -5.11 7.51
N ALA A 109 3.92 -4.39 7.81
CA ALA A 109 5.14 -4.46 7.02
C ALA A 109 5.77 -5.86 7.07
N LEU A 110 5.85 -6.49 8.25
CA LEU A 110 6.37 -7.85 8.40
C LEU A 110 5.52 -8.87 7.64
N LEU A 111 4.20 -8.76 7.73
CA LEU A 111 3.27 -9.63 7.02
C LEU A 111 3.49 -9.51 5.50
N ALA A 112 3.67 -8.29 4.99
CA ALA A 112 3.98 -8.07 3.58
C ALA A 112 5.33 -8.68 3.18
N VAL A 113 6.37 -8.53 4.01
CA VAL A 113 7.67 -9.16 3.78
C VAL A 113 7.54 -10.68 3.67
N VAL A 114 6.87 -11.31 4.64
CA VAL A 114 6.68 -12.77 4.66
C VAL A 114 5.88 -13.22 3.45
N SER A 115 4.81 -12.49 3.10
CA SER A 115 3.96 -12.83 1.96
C SER A 115 4.69 -12.73 0.63
N PHE A 116 5.46 -11.67 0.39
CA PHE A 116 6.28 -11.57 -0.83
C PHE A 116 7.42 -12.59 -0.86
N ALA A 117 8.13 -12.76 0.25
CA ALA A 117 9.22 -13.73 0.33
C ALA A 117 8.75 -15.17 0.13
N ALA A 118 7.56 -15.54 0.63
CA ALA A 118 6.99 -16.85 0.44
C ALA A 118 6.79 -17.22 -1.05
N MET A 119 6.54 -16.23 -1.92
CA MET A 119 6.42 -16.47 -3.36
C MET A 119 7.70 -17.01 -4.00
N ALA A 120 8.87 -16.85 -3.35
CA ALA A 120 10.13 -17.44 -3.81
C ALA A 120 10.12 -18.97 -3.72
N LEU A 121 9.20 -19.57 -2.96
CA LEU A 121 9.02 -21.02 -2.87
C LEU A 121 8.18 -21.58 -4.03
N ALA A 122 7.57 -20.74 -4.85
CA ALA A 122 6.69 -21.19 -5.94
C ALA A 122 7.35 -22.22 -6.87
N PRO A 123 8.65 -22.11 -7.27
CA PRO A 123 9.28 -23.10 -8.15
C PRO A 123 9.38 -24.51 -7.55
N MET A 124 9.21 -24.66 -6.23
CA MET A 124 9.24 -25.96 -5.55
C MET A 124 7.86 -26.67 -5.53
N LEU A 125 6.81 -25.99 -6.00
CA LEU A 125 5.44 -26.47 -5.95
C LEU A 125 4.95 -26.82 -7.37
N ASP A 126 3.96 -27.72 -7.42
CA ASP A 126 3.19 -27.96 -8.63
C ASP A 126 2.34 -26.71 -8.99
N VAL A 127 1.75 -26.68 -10.18
CA VAL A 127 1.00 -25.53 -10.70
C VAL A 127 -0.16 -25.11 -9.75
N HIS A 128 -0.83 -26.08 -9.15
CA HIS A 128 -1.92 -25.82 -8.18
C HIS A 128 -1.36 -25.19 -6.90
N GLY A 129 -0.29 -25.74 -6.35
CA GLY A 129 0.39 -25.23 -5.18
C GLY A 129 0.92 -23.79 -5.40
N GLN A 130 1.43 -23.50 -6.60
CA GLN A 130 1.84 -22.14 -6.97
C GLN A 130 0.67 -21.14 -6.92
N LEU A 131 -0.49 -21.52 -7.49
CA LEU A 131 -1.68 -20.65 -7.46
C LEU A 131 -2.19 -20.41 -6.03
N VAL A 132 -2.24 -21.47 -5.21
CA VAL A 132 -2.63 -21.35 -3.80
C VAL A 132 -1.67 -20.44 -3.05
N LEU A 133 -0.37 -20.60 -3.25
CA LEU A 133 0.66 -19.76 -2.63
C LEU A 133 0.52 -18.30 -3.07
N LEU A 134 0.29 -18.03 -4.35
CA LEU A 134 0.10 -16.70 -4.89
C LEU A 134 -1.14 -16.02 -4.28
N VAL A 135 -2.28 -16.74 -4.20
CA VAL A 135 -3.52 -16.23 -3.59
C VAL A 135 -3.31 -15.92 -2.10
N ALA A 136 -2.74 -16.87 -1.35
CA ALA A 136 -2.46 -16.69 0.07
C ALA A 136 -1.53 -15.50 0.32
N SER A 137 -0.48 -15.38 -0.50
CA SER A 137 0.45 -14.26 -0.42
C SER A 137 -0.22 -12.92 -0.80
N ALA A 138 -1.09 -12.92 -1.82
CA ALA A 138 -1.84 -11.72 -2.20
C ALA A 138 -2.71 -11.24 -1.05
N ILE A 139 -3.48 -12.12 -0.42
CA ILE A 139 -4.27 -11.79 0.75
C ILE A 139 -3.37 -11.26 1.88
N GLY A 140 -2.26 -11.92 2.16
CA GLY A 140 -1.35 -11.55 3.24
C GLY A 140 -0.75 -10.16 3.07
N PHE A 141 -0.17 -9.85 1.91
CA PHE A 141 0.42 -8.54 1.70
C PHE A 141 -0.63 -7.43 1.56
N ASP A 142 -1.82 -7.71 1.01
CA ASP A 142 -2.93 -6.75 0.99
C ASP A 142 -3.41 -6.39 2.41
N LEU A 143 -3.57 -7.39 3.29
CA LEU A 143 -3.85 -7.17 4.71
C LEU A 143 -2.77 -6.31 5.36
N GLY A 144 -1.50 -6.61 5.08
CA GLY A 144 -0.36 -5.85 5.57
C GLY A 144 -0.37 -4.40 5.08
N PHE A 145 -0.62 -4.19 3.78
CA PHE A 145 -0.70 -2.88 3.15
C PHE A 145 -1.81 -2.01 3.73
N GLN A 146 -3.02 -2.56 3.83
CA GLN A 146 -4.19 -1.85 4.36
C GLN A 146 -4.07 -1.56 5.85
N GLY A 147 -3.63 -2.54 6.65
CA GLY A 147 -3.40 -2.35 8.07
C GLY A 147 -2.37 -1.26 8.35
N MET A 148 -1.31 -1.24 7.55
CA MET A 148 -0.26 -0.23 7.63
C MET A 148 -0.76 1.15 7.21
N LEU A 149 -1.56 1.25 6.13
CA LEU A 149 -2.13 2.51 5.65
C LEU A 149 -3.04 3.16 6.70
N ILE A 150 -3.99 2.39 7.27
CA ILE A 150 -4.91 2.88 8.29
C ILE A 150 -4.14 3.37 9.52
N SER A 151 -3.14 2.60 9.95
CA SER A 151 -2.33 2.97 11.10
C SER A 151 -1.47 4.20 10.83
N HIS A 152 -0.94 4.36 9.61
CA HIS A 152 -0.24 5.58 9.21
C HIS A 152 -1.18 6.79 9.20
N GLN A 153 -2.42 6.64 8.73
CA GLN A 153 -3.42 7.71 8.81
C GLN A 153 -3.69 8.11 10.25
N THR A 154 -3.85 7.14 11.16
CA THR A 154 -4.03 7.42 12.59
C THR A 154 -2.84 8.21 13.17
N ILE A 155 -1.60 7.80 12.88
CA ILE A 155 -0.38 8.50 13.30
C ILE A 155 -0.37 9.94 12.77
N VAL A 156 -0.61 10.08 11.47
CA VAL A 156 -0.53 11.37 10.75
C VAL A 156 -1.60 12.34 11.22
N TYR A 157 -2.83 11.87 11.46
CA TYR A 157 -3.93 12.71 11.96
C TYR A 157 -3.73 13.19 13.40
N GLY A 158 -2.91 12.48 14.18
CA GLY A 158 -2.55 12.89 15.54
C GLY A 158 -1.47 13.98 15.60
N ILE A 159 -0.73 14.26 14.48
CA ILE A 159 0.37 15.21 14.47
C ILE A 159 -0.12 16.67 14.69
N GLU A 160 -1.08 17.10 13.87
CA GLU A 160 -1.61 18.48 13.88
C GLU A 160 -3.08 18.46 13.45
N PRO A 161 -4.04 18.58 14.40
CA PRO A 161 -5.47 18.47 14.09
C PRO A 161 -5.98 19.46 13.02
N GLY A 162 -5.42 20.67 12.97
CA GLY A 162 -5.78 21.70 11.98
C GLY A 162 -5.20 21.47 10.59
N ALA A 163 -4.28 20.48 10.44
CA ALA A 163 -3.60 20.19 9.17
C ALA A 163 -3.90 18.78 8.63
N ARG A 164 -4.87 18.05 9.19
CA ARG A 164 -5.15 16.64 8.85
C ARG A 164 -5.26 16.38 7.35
N SER A 165 -6.00 17.20 6.62
CA SER A 165 -6.17 17.08 5.17
C SER A 165 -4.83 17.20 4.43
N ARG A 166 -4.00 18.18 4.82
CA ARG A 166 -2.67 18.40 4.21
C ARG A 166 -1.69 17.28 4.55
N LEU A 167 -1.70 16.81 5.79
CA LEU A 167 -0.88 15.68 6.24
C LEU A 167 -1.26 14.40 5.49
N ASN A 168 -2.56 14.14 5.32
CA ASN A 168 -3.05 13.01 4.53
C ASN A 168 -2.64 13.14 3.05
N ALA A 169 -2.71 14.34 2.47
CA ALA A 169 -2.26 14.58 1.11
C ALA A 169 -0.78 14.21 0.92
N VAL A 170 0.10 14.56 1.85
CA VAL A 170 1.52 14.17 1.81
C VAL A 170 1.67 12.65 1.88
N LEU A 171 0.96 11.98 2.79
CA LEU A 171 1.01 10.52 2.92
C LEU A 171 0.60 9.82 1.61
N PHE A 172 -0.54 10.21 1.03
CA PHE A 172 -1.04 9.62 -0.20
C PHE A 172 -0.19 9.96 -1.42
N THR A 173 0.36 11.17 -1.49
CA THR A 173 1.31 11.54 -2.55
C THR A 173 2.52 10.59 -2.55
N GLY A 174 3.13 10.34 -1.38
CA GLY A 174 4.24 9.40 -1.28
C GLY A 174 3.84 7.97 -1.64
N MET A 175 2.65 7.54 -1.23
CA MET A 175 2.10 6.23 -1.61
C MET A 175 1.92 6.11 -3.14
N PHE A 176 1.32 7.10 -3.79
CA PHE A 176 1.09 7.07 -5.24
C PHE A 176 2.39 7.18 -6.05
N ILE A 177 3.38 7.95 -5.56
CA ILE A 177 4.73 7.94 -6.16
C ILE A 177 5.33 6.53 -6.08
N GLY A 178 5.20 5.86 -4.93
CA GLY A 178 5.62 4.48 -4.76
C GLY A 178 4.89 3.52 -5.72
N MET A 179 3.57 3.67 -5.87
CA MET A 179 2.79 2.86 -6.83
C MET A 179 3.24 3.08 -8.28
N ALA A 180 3.43 4.32 -8.69
CA ALA A 180 3.90 4.64 -10.05
C ALA A 180 5.29 4.04 -10.32
N ALA A 181 6.23 4.23 -9.37
CA ALA A 181 7.55 3.63 -9.45
C ALA A 181 7.48 2.10 -9.48
N GLY A 182 6.64 1.50 -8.63
CA GLY A 182 6.46 0.05 -8.54
C GLY A 182 5.90 -0.55 -9.83
N SER A 183 4.91 0.07 -10.44
CA SER A 183 4.35 -0.37 -11.73
C SER A 183 5.42 -0.30 -12.85
N ALA A 184 6.15 0.80 -12.95
CA ALA A 184 7.20 0.98 -13.95
C ALA A 184 8.36 -0.01 -13.74
N LEU A 185 8.90 -0.09 -12.52
CA LEU A 185 9.99 -1.01 -12.18
C LEU A 185 9.54 -2.47 -12.29
N GLY A 186 8.32 -2.79 -11.82
CA GLY A 186 7.76 -4.13 -11.92
C GLY A 186 7.67 -4.62 -13.36
N ALA A 187 7.12 -3.79 -14.27
CA ALA A 187 7.04 -4.11 -15.68
C ALA A 187 8.45 -4.29 -16.29
N LEU A 188 9.40 -3.42 -15.95
CA LEU A 188 10.78 -3.48 -16.46
C LEU A 188 11.49 -4.77 -16.01
N VAL A 189 11.49 -5.06 -14.70
CA VAL A 189 12.19 -6.24 -14.17
C VAL A 189 11.51 -7.53 -14.61
N PHE A 190 10.17 -7.52 -14.76
CA PHE A 190 9.44 -8.65 -15.29
C PHE A 190 9.85 -8.96 -16.74
N ALA A 191 9.92 -7.93 -17.58
CA ALA A 191 10.31 -8.08 -18.99
C ALA A 191 11.75 -8.59 -19.18
N GLN A 192 12.67 -8.19 -18.29
CA GLN A 192 14.09 -8.55 -18.43
C GLN A 192 14.46 -9.85 -17.71
N TRP A 193 13.88 -10.11 -16.54
CA TRP A 193 14.32 -11.21 -15.66
C TRP A 193 13.15 -12.08 -15.14
N GLY A 194 11.95 -11.84 -15.61
CA GLY A 194 10.76 -12.64 -15.27
C GLY A 194 10.21 -12.41 -13.88
N TRP A 195 9.30 -13.29 -13.48
CA TRP A 195 8.51 -13.16 -12.26
C TRP A 195 9.34 -13.12 -10.97
N MET A 196 10.41 -13.92 -10.90
CA MET A 196 11.24 -13.97 -9.68
C MET A 196 11.89 -12.62 -9.39
N ALA A 197 12.24 -11.83 -10.39
CA ALA A 197 12.77 -10.48 -10.20
C ALA A 197 11.71 -9.53 -9.61
N VAL A 198 10.43 -9.69 -9.97
CA VAL A 198 9.32 -8.95 -9.33
C VAL A 198 9.18 -9.34 -7.86
N VAL A 199 9.30 -10.63 -7.54
CA VAL A 199 9.27 -11.12 -6.15
C VAL A 199 10.40 -10.52 -5.33
N VAL A 200 11.62 -10.47 -5.88
CA VAL A 200 12.79 -9.85 -5.23
C VAL A 200 12.58 -8.36 -5.03
N LEU A 201 12.10 -7.63 -6.04
CA LEU A 201 11.76 -6.21 -5.95
C LEU A 201 10.72 -5.95 -4.85
N ALA A 202 9.63 -6.72 -4.85
CA ALA A 202 8.54 -6.57 -3.89
C ALA A 202 9.01 -6.89 -2.46
N THR A 203 9.76 -7.97 -2.28
CA THR A 203 10.32 -8.34 -0.97
C THR A 203 11.29 -7.27 -0.48
N GLY A 204 12.21 -6.81 -1.32
CA GLY A 204 13.20 -5.78 -0.97
C GLY A 204 12.54 -4.46 -0.59
N SER A 205 11.48 -4.05 -1.31
CA SER A 205 10.72 -2.85 -0.99
C SER A 205 9.96 -2.97 0.34
N ALA A 206 9.36 -4.14 0.63
CA ALA A 206 8.68 -4.41 1.89
C ALA A 206 9.68 -4.46 3.08
N VAL A 207 10.85 -5.07 2.91
CA VAL A 207 11.94 -5.05 3.90
C VAL A 207 12.39 -3.62 4.19
N SER A 208 12.58 -2.81 3.15
CA SER A 208 12.95 -1.40 3.29
C SER A 208 11.88 -0.61 4.04
N ALA A 209 10.58 -0.87 3.76
CA ALA A 209 9.47 -0.27 4.49
C ALA A 209 9.49 -0.66 5.98
N LEU A 210 9.74 -1.93 6.29
CA LEU A 210 9.86 -2.43 7.65
C LEU A 210 11.05 -1.78 8.39
N MET A 211 12.22 -1.68 7.74
CA MET A 211 13.40 -1.03 8.31
C MET A 211 13.10 0.43 8.70
N VAL A 212 12.44 1.20 7.81
CA VAL A 212 12.03 2.59 8.12
C VAL A 212 11.12 2.64 9.36
N ARG A 213 10.23 1.63 9.55
CA ARG A 213 9.36 1.57 10.75
C ARG A 213 10.07 1.12 12.01
N MET A 214 11.18 0.40 11.89
CA MET A 214 11.99 -0.03 13.04
C MET A 214 12.97 1.06 13.50
N MET A 215 13.34 2.00 12.63
CA MET A 215 14.21 3.12 13.02
C MET A 215 13.53 3.97 14.11
N ARG A 216 14.18 4.09 15.28
CA ARG A 216 13.73 4.97 16.36
C ARG A 216 13.78 6.42 15.87
N GLY A 217 12.67 7.15 15.98
CA GLY A 217 12.67 8.59 15.72
C GLY A 217 13.52 9.29 16.79
N ARG A 218 14.56 9.97 16.32
CA ARG A 218 15.20 11.04 17.11
C ARG A 218 14.29 12.24 17.18
#